data_96ae2fb02920a8dafff26e0dcce3987c
#
_entry.id   96ae2fb02920a8dafff26e0dcce3987c
#
_cell.length_a   1.000
_cell.length_b   1.000
_cell.length_c   1.000
_cell.angle_alpha   90.00
_cell.angle_beta   90.00
_cell.angle_gamma   90.00
#
_symmetry.space_group_name_H-M   'P 1'
#
loop_
_entity.id
_entity.type
_entity.pdbx_description
1 polymer ?
#
loop_
_entity_poly.entity_id
_entity_poly.type
_entity_poly.pdbx_seq_one_letter_code
_entity_poly.pdbx_strand_id
1 'polypeptide(L)'
;LIKRKHLNNIIEVKNISFSYKKTKVLEDINFNIEENDFLAIIGPNGGGKSTLLKLILGLLKTKVGKINSHLQSNSIGYVPQNTNLNTHFPITSLEVVLMGHIGGKKPLFGYSKEEIACAQNSLRQVGMLVFQDTKIGDLSGGQRQRVFIARSLCSNPKIILLDEPTASIDVKGQTEVYELLKQLNKKITIVVVSHDISVLLNYAKNVAHVNKNLVYHTLTNLQKNIKNQDEHLCEVELLSALSNKHSCGCDHEH
;
A
#
# COMPACT_ATOMS: atom_id res chain seq x y z
N LEU A 1 34.65 6.11 -5.32
CA LEU A 1 34.00 4.77 -5.37
C LEU A 1 32.84 4.76 -4.37
N ILE A 2 31.66 5.17 -4.81
CA ILE A 2 30.42 5.10 -4.03
C ILE A 2 30.03 3.62 -4.00
N LYS A 3 30.15 2.98 -2.84
CA LYS A 3 29.58 1.64 -2.60
C LYS A 3 28.08 1.72 -2.95
N ARG A 4 27.65 1.11 -4.06
CA ARG A 4 26.24 0.80 -4.32
C ARG A 4 25.78 -0.07 -3.15
N LYS A 5 24.99 0.51 -2.26
CA LYS A 5 24.24 -0.23 -1.25
C LYS A 5 23.44 -1.29 -2.03
N HIS A 6 23.68 -2.57 -1.79
CA HIS A 6 22.85 -3.63 -2.34
C HIS A 6 21.43 -3.37 -1.83
N LEU A 7 20.60 -2.78 -2.66
CA LEU A 7 19.18 -2.58 -2.39
C LEU A 7 18.56 -3.98 -2.42
N ASN A 8 18.04 -4.43 -1.28
CA ASN A 8 17.37 -5.73 -1.19
C ASN A 8 15.97 -5.59 -1.80
N ASN A 9 15.85 -5.93 -3.08
CA ASN A 9 14.55 -6.06 -3.71
C ASN A 9 13.78 -7.19 -3.04
N ILE A 10 12.63 -6.89 -2.47
CA ILE A 10 11.75 -7.91 -1.86
C ILE A 10 10.69 -8.39 -2.84
N ILE A 11 10.33 -7.55 -3.83
CA ILE A 11 9.44 -7.91 -4.94
C ILE A 11 10.00 -7.29 -6.23
N GLU A 12 10.11 -8.10 -7.29
CA GLU A 12 10.48 -7.66 -8.62
C GLU A 12 9.33 -7.92 -9.60
N VAL A 13 8.89 -6.89 -10.29
CA VAL A 13 7.85 -6.96 -11.33
C VAL A 13 8.52 -6.75 -12.69
N LYS A 14 8.44 -7.74 -13.59
CA LYS A 14 9.15 -7.75 -14.88
C LYS A 14 8.19 -8.02 -16.02
N ASN A 15 8.06 -7.05 -16.93
CA ASN A 15 7.31 -7.10 -18.20
C ASN A 15 5.85 -7.58 -18.02
N ILE A 16 5.20 -7.18 -16.93
CA ILE A 16 3.83 -7.60 -16.63
C ILE A 16 2.86 -6.91 -17.58
N SER A 17 2.09 -7.72 -18.32
CA SER A 17 0.92 -7.26 -19.06
C SER A 17 -0.30 -8.08 -18.66
N PHE A 18 -1.42 -7.41 -18.45
CA PHE A 18 -2.65 -8.05 -17.97
C PHE A 18 -3.90 -7.50 -18.66
N SER A 19 -4.83 -8.40 -18.96
CA SER A 19 -6.13 -8.06 -19.55
C SER A 19 -7.25 -8.82 -18.86
N TYR A 20 -8.37 -8.13 -18.59
CA TYR A 20 -9.63 -8.80 -18.28
C TYR A 20 -10.34 -9.10 -19.61
N LYS A 21 -10.50 -10.39 -19.94
CA LYS A 21 -11.03 -10.83 -21.24
C LYS A 21 -10.25 -10.17 -22.38
N LYS A 22 -10.87 -9.25 -23.14
CA LYS A 22 -10.26 -8.50 -24.25
C LYS A 22 -9.77 -7.10 -23.87
N THR A 23 -10.06 -6.62 -22.66
CA THR A 23 -9.71 -5.25 -22.23
C THR A 23 -8.33 -5.26 -21.56
N LYS A 24 -7.35 -4.63 -22.21
CA LYS A 24 -6.00 -4.44 -21.68
C LYS A 24 -6.02 -3.43 -20.53
N VAL A 25 -5.50 -3.83 -19.38
CA VAL A 25 -5.50 -3.02 -18.14
C VAL A 25 -4.08 -2.62 -17.74
N LEU A 26 -3.10 -3.51 -17.93
CA LEU A 26 -1.69 -3.23 -17.68
C LEU A 26 -0.86 -3.66 -18.88
N GLU A 27 0.18 -2.88 -19.20
CA GLU A 27 1.05 -3.08 -20.35
C GLU A 27 2.49 -2.79 -19.98
N ASP A 28 3.34 -3.81 -20.12
CA ASP A 28 4.80 -3.77 -19.89
C ASP A 28 5.21 -3.10 -18.57
N ILE A 29 4.62 -3.52 -17.47
CA ILE A 29 4.90 -2.99 -16.15
C ILE A 29 6.23 -3.54 -15.63
N ASN A 30 7.15 -2.63 -15.30
CA ASN A 30 8.47 -2.94 -14.78
C ASN A 30 8.81 -2.05 -13.59
N PHE A 31 9.01 -2.63 -12.39
CA PHE A 31 9.52 -1.93 -11.20
C PHE A 31 9.90 -2.92 -10.11
N ASN A 32 10.58 -2.41 -9.09
CA ASN A 32 10.97 -3.17 -7.91
C ASN A 32 10.42 -2.51 -6.65
N ILE A 33 10.16 -3.32 -5.62
CA ILE A 33 9.87 -2.86 -4.27
C ILE A 33 11.04 -3.28 -3.37
N GLU A 34 11.62 -2.30 -2.70
CA GLU A 34 12.77 -2.49 -1.83
C GLU A 34 12.35 -2.68 -0.37
N GLU A 35 13.24 -3.30 0.42
CA GLU A 35 13.00 -3.43 1.86
C GLU A 35 12.96 -2.06 2.53
N ASN A 36 11.97 -1.86 3.44
CA ASN A 36 11.71 -0.60 4.14
C ASN A 36 11.35 0.58 3.22
N ASP A 37 10.90 0.31 1.99
CA ASP A 37 10.35 1.34 1.13
C ASP A 37 8.97 1.82 1.63
N PHE A 38 8.64 3.07 1.32
CA PHE A 38 7.28 3.61 1.36
C PHE A 38 6.92 4.00 -0.07
N LEU A 39 6.28 3.06 -0.78
CA LEU A 39 5.90 3.22 -2.18
C LEU A 39 4.44 3.68 -2.29
N ALA A 40 4.24 4.80 -2.98
CA ALA A 40 2.93 5.25 -3.40
C ALA A 40 2.61 4.75 -4.81
N ILE A 41 1.49 4.08 -5.02
CA ILE A 41 0.94 3.74 -6.33
C ILE A 41 -0.23 4.67 -6.61
N ILE A 42 -0.05 5.57 -7.56
CA ILE A 42 -1.01 6.61 -7.93
C ILE A 42 -1.48 6.44 -9.38
N GLY A 43 -2.53 7.17 -9.76
CA GLY A 43 -3.03 7.18 -11.14
C GLY A 43 -4.55 7.28 -11.19
N PRO A 44 -5.15 7.42 -12.39
CA PRO A 44 -6.58 7.60 -12.55
C PRO A 44 -7.39 6.37 -12.13
N ASN A 45 -8.69 6.57 -11.88
CA ASN A 45 -9.62 5.47 -11.68
C ASN A 45 -9.69 4.61 -12.95
N GLY A 46 -9.64 3.28 -12.79
CA GLY A 46 -9.54 2.35 -13.92
C GLY A 46 -8.12 2.21 -14.51
N GLY A 47 -7.12 2.96 -14.05
CA GLY A 47 -5.73 2.92 -14.55
C GLY A 47 -4.96 1.61 -14.27
N GLY A 48 -5.54 0.68 -13.49
CA GLY A 48 -4.93 -0.64 -13.23
C GLY A 48 -4.29 -0.80 -11.84
N LYS A 49 -4.34 0.19 -10.96
CA LYS A 49 -3.72 0.19 -9.62
C LYS A 49 -4.09 -1.04 -8.78
N SER A 50 -5.38 -1.24 -8.52
CA SER A 50 -5.86 -2.40 -7.73
C SER A 50 -5.64 -3.73 -8.46
N THR A 51 -5.59 -3.73 -9.81
CA THR A 51 -5.23 -4.91 -10.59
C THR A 51 -3.75 -5.27 -10.37
N LEU A 52 -2.85 -4.28 -10.41
CA LEU A 52 -1.43 -4.46 -10.12
C LEU A 52 -1.23 -5.01 -8.70
N LEU A 53 -1.93 -4.43 -7.72
CA LEU A 53 -1.89 -4.91 -6.33
C LEU A 53 -2.32 -6.37 -6.21
N LYS A 54 -3.42 -6.76 -6.87
CA LYS A 54 -3.92 -8.14 -6.89
C LYS A 54 -2.97 -9.12 -7.57
N LEU A 55 -2.23 -8.68 -8.59
CA LEU A 55 -1.17 -9.47 -9.24
C LEU A 55 0.01 -9.67 -8.28
N ILE A 56 0.45 -8.64 -7.57
CA ILE A 56 1.52 -8.72 -6.57
C ILE A 56 1.13 -9.68 -5.43
N LEU A 57 -0.13 -9.65 -5.00
CA LEU A 57 -0.69 -10.55 -3.99
C LEU A 57 -0.87 -12.00 -4.48
N GLY A 58 -0.70 -12.26 -5.78
CA GLY A 58 -0.98 -13.57 -6.37
C GLY A 58 -2.46 -13.93 -6.46
N LEU A 59 -3.37 -12.98 -6.18
CA LEU A 59 -4.83 -13.14 -6.33
C LEU A 59 -5.26 -13.19 -7.79
N LEU A 60 -4.45 -12.61 -8.68
CA LEU A 60 -4.58 -12.71 -10.13
C LEU A 60 -3.32 -13.33 -10.71
N LYS A 61 -3.45 -14.09 -11.79
CA LYS A 61 -2.33 -14.66 -12.54
C LYS A 61 -2.22 -13.98 -13.90
N THR A 62 -1.03 -13.56 -14.26
CA THR A 62 -0.74 -13.08 -15.60
C THR A 62 -0.17 -14.20 -16.49
N LYS A 63 -0.37 -14.07 -17.81
CA LYS A 63 0.26 -14.94 -18.82
C LYS A 63 1.53 -14.31 -19.41
N VAL A 64 1.75 -13.01 -19.16
CA VAL A 64 2.86 -12.23 -19.74
C VAL A 64 3.63 -11.57 -18.60
N GLY A 65 4.94 -11.77 -18.60
CA GLY A 65 5.84 -11.26 -17.59
C GLY A 65 5.89 -12.14 -16.32
N LYS A 66 6.59 -11.65 -15.31
CA LYS A 66 6.85 -12.40 -14.08
C LYS A 66 6.93 -11.49 -12.86
N ILE A 67 6.34 -11.92 -11.75
CA ILE A 67 6.53 -11.31 -10.43
C ILE A 67 7.33 -12.28 -9.57
N ASN A 68 8.52 -11.85 -9.16
CA ASN A 68 9.37 -12.60 -8.26
C ASN A 68 9.22 -11.99 -6.86
N SER A 69 8.68 -12.76 -5.92
CA SER A 69 8.68 -12.41 -4.51
C SER A 69 9.78 -13.18 -3.81
N HIS A 70 10.66 -12.46 -3.12
CA HIS A 70 11.70 -13.04 -2.25
C HIS A 70 11.18 -13.26 -0.82
N LEU A 71 9.87 -13.04 -0.62
CA LEU A 71 9.18 -13.18 0.66
C LEU A 71 8.45 -14.52 0.75
N GLN A 72 8.30 -15.01 1.98
CA GLN A 72 7.40 -16.12 2.26
C GLN A 72 5.93 -15.68 2.08
N SER A 73 5.05 -16.60 1.71
CA SER A 73 3.65 -16.30 1.39
C SER A 73 2.87 -15.61 2.52
N ASN A 74 3.22 -15.88 3.77
CA ASN A 74 2.60 -15.28 4.96
C ASN A 74 3.25 -13.95 5.40
N SER A 75 4.27 -13.48 4.67
CA SER A 75 4.97 -12.22 4.99
C SER A 75 4.36 -10.99 4.33
N ILE A 76 3.23 -11.12 3.65
CA ILE A 76 2.52 -10.02 2.98
C ILE A 76 1.20 -9.76 3.71
N GLY A 77 1.07 -8.59 4.32
CA GLY A 77 -0.18 -8.07 4.86
C GLY A 77 -0.97 -7.35 3.77
N TYR A 78 -2.30 -7.44 3.81
CA TYR A 78 -3.17 -6.73 2.87
C TYR A 78 -4.36 -6.06 3.55
N VAL A 79 -4.57 -4.81 3.21
CA VAL A 79 -5.73 -4.01 3.62
C VAL A 79 -6.50 -3.61 2.36
N PRO A 80 -7.67 -4.22 2.09
CA PRO A 80 -8.47 -3.92 0.90
C PRO A 80 -9.21 -2.59 1.03
N GLN A 81 -9.54 -1.98 -0.12
CA GLN A 81 -10.30 -0.73 -0.23
C GLN A 81 -11.68 -0.83 0.44
N ASN A 82 -12.42 -1.89 0.13
CA ASN A 82 -13.74 -2.14 0.69
C ASN A 82 -13.64 -3.05 1.90
N THR A 83 -13.64 -2.45 3.06
CA THR A 83 -13.87 -3.14 4.32
C THR A 83 -15.38 -3.10 4.65
N ASN A 84 -16.22 -3.44 3.65
CA ASN A 84 -17.67 -3.57 3.84
C ASN A 84 -17.98 -4.70 4.81
N LEU A 85 -17.55 -4.52 6.05
CA LEU A 85 -18.17 -5.24 7.15
C LEU A 85 -19.59 -4.69 7.30
N ASN A 86 -20.56 -5.59 7.28
CA ASN A 86 -21.89 -5.24 7.75
C ASN A 86 -21.72 -4.64 9.17
N THR A 87 -21.85 -3.31 9.29
CA THR A 87 -21.64 -2.60 10.57
C THR A 87 -22.61 -3.08 11.64
N HIS A 88 -23.70 -3.75 11.25
CA HIS A 88 -24.64 -4.40 12.16
C HIS A 88 -24.16 -5.76 12.67
N PHE A 89 -23.07 -6.32 12.11
CA PHE A 89 -22.53 -7.58 12.60
C PHE A 89 -21.77 -7.34 13.91
N PRO A 90 -22.15 -8.03 15.00
CA PRO A 90 -21.65 -7.74 16.34
C PRO A 90 -20.25 -8.32 16.59
N ILE A 91 -19.28 -7.97 15.74
CA ILE A 91 -17.89 -8.42 15.87
C ILE A 91 -17.04 -7.34 16.55
N THR A 92 -16.20 -7.72 17.49
CA THR A 92 -15.28 -6.84 18.21
C THR A 92 -13.99 -6.55 17.42
N SER A 93 -13.28 -5.49 17.80
CA SER A 93 -11.97 -5.16 17.21
C SER A 93 -10.97 -6.30 17.36
N LEU A 94 -10.94 -6.95 18.53
CA LEU A 94 -10.04 -8.09 18.78
C LEU A 94 -10.37 -9.26 17.85
N GLU A 95 -11.64 -9.61 17.68
CA GLU A 95 -12.06 -10.70 16.80
C GLU A 95 -11.69 -10.40 15.33
N VAL A 96 -11.84 -9.14 14.87
CA VAL A 96 -11.39 -8.74 13.52
C VAL A 96 -9.89 -8.95 13.35
N VAL A 97 -9.09 -8.57 14.35
CA VAL A 97 -7.63 -8.72 14.27
C VAL A 97 -7.22 -10.19 14.33
N LEU A 98 -7.88 -11.00 15.14
CA LEU A 98 -7.66 -12.46 15.20
C LEU A 98 -7.89 -13.16 13.86
N MET A 99 -8.79 -12.66 13.01
CA MET A 99 -8.96 -13.16 11.63
C MET A 99 -7.70 -12.96 10.75
N GLY A 100 -6.75 -12.15 11.18
CA GLY A 100 -5.44 -11.97 10.51
C GLY A 100 -4.49 -13.15 10.68
N HIS A 101 -4.74 -14.07 11.62
CA HIS A 101 -4.04 -15.35 11.74
C HIS A 101 -4.47 -16.33 10.63
N ILE A 102 -4.11 -16.01 9.37
CA ILE A 102 -4.44 -16.83 8.20
C ILE A 102 -3.36 -17.91 8.06
N GLY A 103 -3.75 -19.17 8.19
CA GLY A 103 -2.88 -20.34 7.99
C GLY A 103 -2.85 -21.28 9.19
N GLY A 104 -3.37 -20.88 10.34
CA GLY A 104 -3.71 -21.81 11.42
C GLY A 104 -4.91 -22.67 11.02
N LYS A 105 -4.90 -23.94 11.35
CA LYS A 105 -6.14 -24.73 11.37
C LYS A 105 -7.14 -23.92 12.18
N LYS A 106 -8.34 -23.63 11.63
CA LYS A 106 -9.42 -22.98 12.41
C LYS A 106 -9.51 -23.77 13.71
N PRO A 107 -9.25 -23.17 14.89
CA PRO A 107 -9.29 -23.94 16.11
C PRO A 107 -10.74 -24.39 16.32
N LEU A 108 -10.97 -25.68 16.39
CA LEU A 108 -12.27 -26.22 16.83
C LEU A 108 -12.65 -25.67 18.21
N PHE A 109 -11.68 -25.18 18.96
CA PHE A 109 -11.76 -24.79 20.37
C PHE A 109 -11.39 -23.32 20.65
N GLY A 110 -11.47 -22.43 19.65
CA GLY A 110 -11.14 -21.00 19.80
C GLY A 110 -9.67 -20.66 19.55
N TYR A 111 -9.28 -19.40 19.77
CA TYR A 111 -7.92 -18.94 19.59
C TYR A 111 -7.04 -19.25 20.81
N SER A 112 -5.77 -19.56 20.58
CA SER A 112 -4.80 -19.79 21.66
C SER A 112 -4.46 -18.48 22.39
N LYS A 113 -3.88 -18.60 23.60
CA LYS A 113 -3.43 -17.44 24.37
C LYS A 113 -2.38 -16.64 23.62
N GLU A 114 -1.52 -17.31 22.87
CA GLU A 114 -0.46 -16.72 22.05
C GLU A 114 -1.06 -15.93 20.87
N GLU A 115 -2.09 -16.44 20.21
CA GLU A 115 -2.81 -15.76 19.12
C GLU A 115 -3.52 -14.52 19.64
N ILE A 116 -4.19 -14.62 20.80
CA ILE A 116 -4.84 -13.47 21.46
C ILE A 116 -3.80 -12.40 21.84
N ALA A 117 -2.68 -12.80 22.44
CA ALA A 117 -1.62 -11.87 22.80
C ALA A 117 -1.00 -11.19 21.58
N CYS A 118 -0.83 -11.91 20.46
CA CYS A 118 -0.36 -11.36 19.19
C CYS A 118 -1.34 -10.33 18.63
N ALA A 119 -2.64 -10.64 18.61
CA ALA A 119 -3.70 -9.73 18.17
C ALA A 119 -3.77 -8.46 19.05
N GLN A 120 -3.67 -8.60 20.37
CA GLN A 120 -3.61 -7.47 21.30
C GLN A 120 -2.36 -6.62 21.07
N ASN A 121 -1.21 -7.24 20.78
CA ASN A 121 0.00 -6.50 20.44
C ASN A 121 -0.16 -5.73 19.12
N SER A 122 -0.81 -6.31 18.12
CA SER A 122 -1.13 -5.62 16.86
C SER A 122 -2.06 -4.42 17.08
N LEU A 123 -3.09 -4.57 17.92
CA LEU A 123 -3.96 -3.45 18.35
C LEU A 123 -3.17 -2.37 19.08
N ARG A 124 -2.22 -2.75 19.95
CA ARG A 124 -1.35 -1.79 20.66
C ARG A 124 -0.49 -0.99 19.70
N GLN A 125 0.09 -1.63 18.68
CA GLN A 125 0.92 -0.97 17.67
C GLN A 125 0.17 0.12 16.89
N VAL A 126 -1.14 -0.01 16.72
CA VAL A 126 -1.99 0.97 16.03
C VAL A 126 -2.77 1.89 16.97
N GLY A 127 -2.53 1.80 18.29
CA GLY A 127 -3.19 2.63 19.30
C GLY A 127 -4.65 2.26 19.57
N MET A 128 -5.06 1.01 19.26
CA MET A 128 -6.46 0.56 19.34
C MET A 128 -6.71 -0.47 20.46
N LEU A 129 -5.74 -0.75 21.32
CA LEU A 129 -5.90 -1.78 22.37
C LEU A 129 -7.06 -1.49 23.32
N VAL A 130 -7.28 -0.22 23.68
CA VAL A 130 -8.38 0.20 24.57
C VAL A 130 -9.77 -0.05 23.99
N PHE A 131 -9.84 -0.23 22.66
CA PHE A 131 -11.07 -0.53 21.93
C PHE A 131 -11.19 -2.00 21.54
N GLN A 132 -10.40 -2.91 22.14
CA GLN A 132 -10.36 -4.31 21.74
C GLN A 132 -11.74 -5.01 21.81
N ASP A 133 -12.56 -4.65 22.82
CA ASP A 133 -13.89 -5.23 23.05
C ASP A 133 -15.01 -4.38 22.41
N THR A 134 -14.66 -3.27 21.75
CA THR A 134 -15.62 -2.41 21.05
C THR A 134 -16.01 -3.05 19.72
N LYS A 135 -17.32 -3.03 19.41
CA LYS A 135 -17.83 -3.51 18.13
C LYS A 135 -17.29 -2.66 16.98
N ILE A 136 -16.91 -3.29 15.88
CA ILE A 136 -16.33 -2.60 14.72
C ILE A 136 -17.27 -1.54 14.12
N GLY A 137 -18.59 -1.75 14.25
CA GLY A 137 -19.60 -0.80 13.80
C GLY A 137 -19.65 0.50 14.61
N ASP A 138 -19.24 0.46 15.88
CA ASP A 138 -19.28 1.59 16.80
C ASP A 138 -18.02 2.48 16.72
N LEU A 139 -17.02 2.06 15.91
CA LEU A 139 -15.78 2.80 15.70
C LEU A 139 -15.94 3.87 14.63
N SER A 140 -15.20 4.99 14.77
CA SER A 140 -15.03 5.96 13.68
C SER A 140 -14.35 5.33 12.46
N GLY A 141 -14.44 5.97 11.27
CA GLY A 141 -13.78 5.50 10.05
C GLY A 141 -12.27 5.29 10.24
N GLY A 142 -11.59 6.25 10.83
CA GLY A 142 -10.14 6.18 11.12
C GLY A 142 -9.78 5.09 12.14
N GLN A 143 -10.58 4.94 13.21
CA GLN A 143 -10.41 3.88 14.20
C GLN A 143 -10.58 2.49 13.55
N ARG A 144 -11.63 2.32 12.75
CA ARG A 144 -11.90 1.10 12.01
C ARG A 144 -10.75 0.74 11.06
N GLN A 145 -10.23 1.73 10.33
CA GLN A 145 -9.08 1.55 9.45
C GLN A 145 -7.84 1.07 10.21
N ARG A 146 -7.56 1.64 11.39
CA ARG A 146 -6.46 1.19 12.25
C ARG A 146 -6.64 -0.26 12.70
N VAL A 147 -7.86 -0.71 12.98
CA VAL A 147 -8.15 -2.14 13.29
C VAL A 147 -7.86 -3.04 12.10
N PHE A 148 -8.16 -2.61 10.85
CA PHE A 148 -7.80 -3.39 9.65
C PHE A 148 -6.29 -3.42 9.39
N ILE A 149 -5.59 -2.33 9.70
CA ILE A 149 -4.12 -2.32 9.68
C ILE A 149 -3.59 -3.30 10.74
N ALA A 150 -4.13 -3.28 11.98
CA ALA A 150 -3.75 -4.24 13.02
C ALA A 150 -3.98 -5.69 12.59
N ARG A 151 -5.09 -5.98 11.90
CA ARG A 151 -5.36 -7.30 11.33
C ARG A 151 -4.26 -7.73 10.36
N SER A 152 -3.79 -6.83 9.50
CA SER A 152 -2.71 -7.13 8.57
C SER A 152 -1.35 -7.32 9.25
N LEU A 153 -1.14 -6.72 10.43
CA LEU A 153 0.08 -6.86 11.23
C LEU A 153 0.14 -8.19 11.99
N CYS A 154 -0.98 -8.84 12.22
CA CYS A 154 -1.09 -10.04 13.06
C CYS A 154 -0.28 -11.23 12.52
N SER A 155 -0.03 -11.28 11.20
CA SER A 155 0.84 -12.27 10.55
C SER A 155 2.34 -11.92 10.62
N ASN A 156 2.72 -10.83 11.30
CA ASN A 156 4.09 -10.30 11.35
C ASN A 156 4.70 -10.10 9.94
N PRO A 157 4.06 -9.30 9.07
CA PRO A 157 4.44 -9.17 7.67
C PRO A 157 5.74 -8.37 7.50
N LYS A 158 6.45 -8.63 6.39
CA LYS A 158 7.58 -7.82 5.93
C LYS A 158 7.15 -6.64 5.05
N ILE A 159 5.97 -6.76 4.45
CA ILE A 159 5.36 -5.74 3.60
C ILE A 159 3.86 -5.68 3.86
N ILE A 160 3.29 -4.48 3.87
CA ILE A 160 1.84 -4.25 3.90
C ILE A 160 1.44 -3.53 2.64
N LEU A 161 0.45 -4.09 1.94
CA LEU A 161 -0.18 -3.51 0.76
C LEU A 161 -1.54 -2.94 1.18
N LEU A 162 -1.79 -1.65 0.93
CA LEU A 162 -3.03 -0.97 1.28
C LEU A 162 -3.68 -0.42 0.01
N ASP A 163 -4.93 -0.79 -0.23
CA ASP A 163 -5.72 -0.32 -1.38
C ASP A 163 -6.70 0.76 -0.90
N GLU A 164 -6.40 2.02 -1.21
CA GLU A 164 -7.17 3.22 -0.83
C GLU A 164 -7.55 3.28 0.66
N PRO A 165 -6.57 3.22 1.58
CA PRO A 165 -6.85 3.05 3.00
C PRO A 165 -7.58 4.23 3.66
N THR A 166 -7.70 5.38 3.00
CA THR A 166 -8.25 6.61 3.55
C THR A 166 -9.48 7.13 2.81
N ALA A 167 -10.00 6.40 1.81
CA ALA A 167 -11.08 6.85 0.92
C ALA A 167 -12.39 7.26 1.62
N SER A 168 -12.63 6.80 2.86
CA SER A 168 -13.86 7.07 3.61
C SER A 168 -13.58 7.70 4.98
N ILE A 169 -12.48 8.43 5.10
CA ILE A 169 -12.01 9.01 6.36
C ILE A 169 -11.88 10.52 6.17
N ASP A 170 -12.23 11.31 7.18
CA ASP A 170 -12.02 12.76 7.21
C ASP A 170 -10.53 13.12 7.19
N VAL A 171 -10.19 14.35 6.81
CA VAL A 171 -8.80 14.82 6.60
C VAL A 171 -7.92 14.59 7.84
N LYS A 172 -8.47 14.81 9.04
CA LYS A 172 -7.74 14.57 10.29
C LYS A 172 -7.40 13.09 10.46
N GLY A 173 -8.38 12.21 10.27
CA GLY A 173 -8.19 10.76 10.34
C GLY A 173 -7.24 10.23 9.26
N GLN A 174 -7.25 10.81 8.06
CA GLN A 174 -6.29 10.49 7.00
C GLN A 174 -4.86 10.75 7.46
N THR A 175 -4.58 11.96 7.98
CA THR A 175 -3.26 12.33 8.51
C THR A 175 -2.81 11.35 9.60
N GLU A 176 -3.69 11.00 10.53
CA GLU A 176 -3.39 10.06 11.60
C GLU A 176 -3.07 8.65 11.09
N VAL A 177 -3.75 8.18 10.04
CA VAL A 177 -3.45 6.89 9.39
C VAL A 177 -2.10 6.94 8.70
N TYR A 178 -1.77 8.00 7.96
CA TYR A 178 -0.47 8.11 7.29
C TYR A 178 0.69 8.27 8.28
N GLU A 179 0.53 8.99 9.39
CA GLU A 179 1.55 9.06 10.46
C GLU A 179 1.78 7.67 11.08
N LEU A 180 0.73 6.89 11.31
CA LEU A 180 0.85 5.51 11.75
C LEU A 180 1.65 4.67 10.73
N LEU A 181 1.31 4.75 9.44
CA LEU A 181 2.01 4.02 8.38
C LEU A 181 3.50 4.42 8.31
N LYS A 182 3.83 5.70 8.48
CA LYS A 182 5.21 6.20 8.56
C LYS A 182 5.97 5.60 9.76
N GLN A 183 5.31 5.47 10.91
CA GLN A 183 5.92 4.82 12.08
C GLN A 183 6.18 3.33 11.82
N LEU A 184 5.22 2.63 11.22
CA LEU A 184 5.36 1.22 10.84
C LEU A 184 6.46 1.01 9.78
N ASN A 185 6.63 1.99 8.86
CA ASN A 185 7.64 1.92 7.80
C ASN A 185 9.09 1.89 8.31
N LYS A 186 9.33 2.18 9.58
CA LYS A 186 10.65 2.00 10.20
C LYS A 186 11.09 0.52 10.23
N LYS A 187 10.15 -0.43 10.15
CA LYS A 187 10.39 -1.88 10.27
C LYS A 187 9.75 -2.69 9.15
N ILE A 188 8.75 -2.16 8.46
CA ILE A 188 7.92 -2.86 7.50
C ILE A 188 7.88 -2.04 6.21
N THR A 189 7.99 -2.68 5.05
CA THR A 189 7.77 -2.05 3.77
C THR A 189 6.28 -1.69 3.61
N ILE A 190 5.99 -0.48 3.16
CA ILE A 190 4.62 0.02 2.98
C ILE A 190 4.38 0.30 1.51
N VAL A 191 3.30 -0.23 0.95
CA VAL A 191 2.80 0.11 -0.39
C VAL A 191 1.38 0.60 -0.26
N VAL A 192 1.13 1.83 -0.68
CA VAL A 192 -0.21 2.45 -0.62
C VAL A 192 -0.68 2.76 -2.02
N VAL A 193 -1.84 2.25 -2.39
CA VAL A 193 -2.60 2.73 -3.55
C VAL A 193 -3.49 3.86 -3.08
N SER A 194 -3.42 5.02 -3.72
CA SER A 194 -4.28 6.16 -3.43
C SER A 194 -4.55 6.98 -4.69
N HIS A 195 -5.69 7.66 -4.71
CA HIS A 195 -5.98 8.73 -5.66
C HIS A 195 -5.74 10.12 -5.04
N ASP A 196 -5.60 10.22 -3.71
CA ASP A 196 -5.24 11.44 -2.99
C ASP A 196 -3.72 11.55 -2.91
N ILE A 197 -3.17 12.38 -3.79
CA ILE A 197 -1.73 12.51 -4.00
C ILE A 197 -1.12 13.45 -2.97
N SER A 198 -1.82 14.53 -2.60
CA SER A 198 -1.30 15.64 -1.81
C SER A 198 -0.82 15.20 -0.42
N VAL A 199 -1.61 14.39 0.28
CA VAL A 199 -1.24 13.86 1.60
C VAL A 199 -0.16 12.79 1.48
N LEU A 200 -0.32 11.89 0.50
CA LEU A 200 0.56 10.72 0.34
C LEU A 200 2.01 11.08 0.02
N LEU A 201 2.25 12.13 -0.76
CA LEU A 201 3.60 12.57 -1.15
C LEU A 201 4.45 13.05 0.02
N ASN A 202 3.84 13.50 1.11
CA ASN A 202 4.56 13.88 2.33
C ASN A 202 5.17 12.68 3.07
N TYR A 203 4.73 11.46 2.76
CA TYR A 203 5.13 10.24 3.44
C TYR A 203 5.90 9.27 2.53
N ALA A 204 5.61 9.27 1.24
CA ALA A 204 6.22 8.35 0.28
C ALA A 204 7.70 8.66 0.03
N LYS A 205 8.49 7.62 -0.19
CA LYS A 205 9.88 7.71 -0.68
C LYS A 205 9.92 7.57 -2.19
N ASN A 206 9.08 6.71 -2.72
CA ASN A 206 8.97 6.42 -4.14
C ASN A 206 7.51 6.48 -4.60
N VAL A 207 7.30 6.82 -5.86
CA VAL A 207 5.98 6.90 -6.50
C VAL A 207 5.97 6.10 -7.79
N ALA A 208 4.97 5.25 -7.95
CA ALA A 208 4.67 4.56 -9.20
C ALA A 208 3.35 5.12 -9.77
N HIS A 209 3.42 5.89 -10.83
CA HIS A 209 2.23 6.35 -11.55
C HIS A 209 1.78 5.29 -12.53
N VAL A 210 0.54 4.77 -12.35
CA VAL A 210 -0.04 3.69 -13.13
C VAL A 210 -1.22 4.17 -13.94
N ASN A 211 -1.09 4.13 -15.26
CA ASN A 211 -2.17 4.37 -16.23
C ASN A 211 -1.93 3.47 -17.45
N LYS A 212 -2.37 2.22 -17.38
CA LYS A 212 -2.00 1.10 -18.27
C LYS A 212 -0.50 0.79 -18.23
N ASN A 213 0.37 1.77 -18.46
CA ASN A 213 1.81 1.70 -18.28
C ASN A 213 2.19 2.21 -16.88
N LEU A 214 3.47 2.05 -16.50
CA LEU A 214 3.98 2.52 -15.21
C LEU A 214 5.17 3.43 -15.41
N VAL A 215 5.16 4.57 -14.72
CA VAL A 215 6.31 5.46 -14.58
C VAL A 215 6.72 5.51 -13.11
N TYR A 216 7.98 5.22 -12.83
CA TYR A 216 8.51 5.14 -11.46
C TYR A 216 9.40 6.35 -11.15
N HIS A 217 9.18 6.99 -10.01
CA HIS A 217 9.91 8.16 -9.56
C HIS A 217 10.38 8.02 -8.11
N THR A 218 11.61 8.46 -7.84
CA THR A 218 12.14 8.61 -6.48
C THR A 218 11.96 10.07 -6.02
N LEU A 219 11.23 10.28 -4.94
CA LEU A 219 10.84 11.61 -4.47
C LEU A 219 12.01 12.42 -3.89
N THR A 220 13.07 11.80 -3.42
CA THR A 220 14.28 12.49 -2.93
C THR A 220 14.88 13.46 -3.95
N ASN A 221 14.70 13.22 -5.24
CA ASN A 221 15.15 14.11 -6.32
C ASN A 221 14.14 15.22 -6.64
N LEU A 222 12.85 14.98 -6.42
CA LEU A 222 11.77 15.94 -6.67
C LEU A 222 11.69 16.98 -5.54
N GLN A 223 11.81 16.59 -4.29
CA GLN A 223 11.79 17.51 -3.13
C GLN A 223 12.94 18.53 -3.14
N LYS A 224 14.11 18.20 -3.72
CA LYS A 224 15.21 19.14 -3.91
C LYS A 224 14.91 20.21 -4.96
N ASN A 225 14.15 19.85 -5.99
CA ASN A 225 13.74 20.79 -7.06
C ASN A 225 12.54 21.65 -6.65
N ILE A 226 11.68 21.15 -5.75
CA ILE A 226 10.46 21.83 -5.30
C ILE A 226 10.77 22.87 -4.21
N LYS A 227 11.75 22.64 -3.33
CA LYS A 227 12.15 23.61 -2.29
C LYS A 227 12.68 24.94 -2.83
N ASN A 228 12.88 25.05 -4.14
CA ASN A 228 13.33 26.27 -4.82
C ASN A 228 12.19 27.04 -5.53
N GLN A 229 10.94 26.58 -5.44
CA GLN A 229 9.77 27.27 -6.00
C GLN A 229 8.62 27.21 -5.00
N ASP A 230 8.10 28.38 -4.64
CA ASP A 230 7.10 28.63 -3.59
C ASP A 230 5.90 27.66 -3.47
N GLU A 231 5.64 27.29 -2.28
CA GLU A 231 4.60 26.74 -1.40
C GLU A 231 3.28 26.15 -1.94
N HIS A 232 2.90 26.15 -3.20
CA HIS A 232 1.65 25.54 -3.71
C HIS A 232 1.82 24.85 -5.07
N LEU A 233 2.44 23.66 -5.07
CA LEU A 233 2.37 22.81 -6.26
C LEU A 233 0.98 22.16 -6.37
N CYS A 234 0.23 22.57 -7.39
CA CYS A 234 -1.05 21.96 -7.76
C CYS A 234 -0.83 20.49 -8.16
N GLU A 235 -1.77 19.60 -7.80
CA GLU A 235 -1.75 18.17 -8.20
C GLU A 235 -1.49 17.99 -9.71
N VAL A 236 -1.96 18.92 -10.54
CA VAL A 236 -1.79 18.94 -11.99
C VAL A 236 -0.34 19.18 -12.41
N GLU A 237 0.38 20.07 -11.72
CA GLU A 237 1.80 20.33 -11.99
C GLU A 237 2.70 19.17 -11.57
N LEU A 238 2.36 18.52 -10.46
CA LEU A 238 3.04 17.31 -10.01
C LEU A 238 2.81 16.15 -10.98
N LEU A 239 1.58 15.94 -11.43
CA LEU A 239 1.25 14.94 -12.44
C LEU A 239 1.90 15.26 -13.78
N SER A 240 1.97 16.52 -14.19
CA SER A 240 2.66 16.94 -15.40
C SER A 240 4.17 16.76 -15.30
N ALA A 241 4.79 17.08 -14.16
CA ALA A 241 6.21 16.83 -13.91
C ALA A 241 6.54 15.31 -13.86
N LEU A 242 5.60 14.49 -13.37
CA LEU A 242 5.72 13.03 -13.36
C LEU A 242 5.48 12.42 -14.75
N SER A 243 4.69 13.05 -15.63
CA SER A 243 4.38 12.57 -16.99
C SER A 243 5.37 13.05 -18.06
N ASN A 244 6.03 14.20 -17.86
CA ASN A 244 6.82 14.88 -18.91
C ASN A 244 8.26 14.38 -19.10
N LYS A 245 8.69 13.24 -18.54
CA LYS A 245 10.03 12.68 -18.79
C LYS A 245 10.13 11.73 -20.01
N HIS A 246 9.15 11.74 -20.91
CA HIS A 246 9.21 10.95 -22.16
C HIS A 246 9.11 11.78 -23.45
N SER A 247 9.52 13.04 -23.44
CA SER A 247 9.66 13.82 -24.68
C SER A 247 10.87 14.74 -24.60
N CYS A 248 12.05 14.21 -24.83
CA CYS A 248 13.20 14.97 -25.31
C CYS A 248 14.08 14.06 -26.13
N GLY A 249 13.88 14.09 -27.41
CA GLY A 249 14.67 13.42 -28.43
C GLY A 249 14.10 13.74 -29.79
N CYS A 250 14.03 15.02 -30.17
CA CYS A 250 13.94 15.46 -31.55
C CYS A 250 14.82 16.68 -31.71
N ASP A 251 16.03 16.44 -32.18
CA ASP A 251 16.86 17.46 -32.80
C ASP A 251 16.09 18.11 -33.94
N HIS A 252 16.00 19.42 -33.94
CA HIS A 252 15.78 20.22 -35.13
C HIS A 252 16.98 21.12 -35.32
N GLU A 253 17.95 20.63 -36.10
CA GLU A 253 18.79 21.48 -36.92
C GLU A 253 17.91 22.20 -37.94
N HIS A 254 17.92 23.52 -37.88
CA HIS A 254 18.00 24.43 -39.06
C HIS A 254 18.42 25.82 -38.57
#